data_c1da4c7a6e5d9401e4ad4612ecade918
#
_entry.id   c1da4c7a6e5d9401e4ad4612ecade918
#
_cell.length_a   1.000
_cell.length_b   1.000
_cell.length_c   1.000
_cell.angle_alpha   90.00
_cell.angle_beta   90.00
_cell.angle_gamma   90.00
#
_symmetry.space_group_name_H-M   'P 1'
#
loop_
_entity.id
_entity.type
_entity.pdbx_description
1 polymer ?
#
loop_
_entity_poly.entity_id
_entity_poly.type
_entity_poly.pdbx_seq_one_letter_code
_entity_poly.pdbx_strand_id
1 'polypeptide(L)'
;MKTKRLMALFMAVFIALSMGTIVWAAKSTTATVPVTLTVSNEYRAVNVTVPASFPVEVINGVVVTADNAKITNNAKSGSVKITAVSVTDGAYRVGNYDNFSGSQTIALKFNGCPTIGAGKLSINDKAFPAIKAGGNLPLTYFAKVSGDAQNTDGVEAAKVVFTISIVE
;
A
#
# COMPACT_ATOMS: atom_id res chain seq x y z
N MET A 1 -13.48 47.95 16.18
CA MET A 1 -14.41 47.40 17.19
C MET A 1 -15.87 47.30 16.74
N LYS A 2 -16.31 47.91 15.65
CA LYS A 2 -17.72 47.84 15.17
C LYS A 2 -18.08 46.56 14.43
N THR A 3 -17.14 45.91 13.74
CA THR A 3 -17.36 44.69 12.97
C THR A 3 -17.58 43.43 13.80
N LYS A 4 -16.92 43.32 14.99
CA LYS A 4 -17.10 42.15 15.88
C LYS A 4 -18.48 42.11 16.54
N ARG A 5 -19.09 43.30 16.77
CA ARG A 5 -20.44 43.40 17.34
C ARG A 5 -21.53 43.09 16.32
N LEU A 6 -21.27 43.36 15.03
CA LEU A 6 -22.21 43.04 13.96
C LEU A 6 -22.27 41.53 13.72
N MET A 7 -21.11 40.84 13.79
CA MET A 7 -21.04 39.39 13.61
C MET A 7 -21.71 38.62 14.75
N ALA A 8 -21.59 39.12 16.00
CA ALA A 8 -22.28 38.54 17.13
C ALA A 8 -23.80 38.71 17.04
N LEU A 9 -24.28 39.82 16.49
CA LEU A 9 -25.71 40.03 16.27
C LEU A 9 -26.29 39.13 15.19
N PHE A 10 -25.54 38.88 14.10
CA PHE A 10 -25.94 37.94 13.04
C PHE A 10 -26.02 36.51 13.57
N MET A 11 -25.07 36.06 14.40
CA MET A 11 -25.10 34.74 14.99
C MET A 11 -26.27 34.56 15.99
N ALA A 12 -26.58 35.58 16.74
CA ALA A 12 -27.72 35.55 17.67
C ALA A 12 -29.07 35.47 16.93
N VAL A 13 -29.21 36.15 15.79
CA VAL A 13 -30.42 36.11 14.96
C VAL A 13 -30.57 34.73 14.28
N PHE A 14 -29.48 34.10 13.87
CA PHE A 14 -29.52 32.74 13.27
C PHE A 14 -29.93 31.66 14.30
N ILE A 15 -29.45 31.79 15.55
CA ILE A 15 -29.84 30.87 16.63
C ILE A 15 -31.30 31.13 17.07
N ALA A 16 -31.79 32.34 17.02
CA ALA A 16 -33.18 32.64 17.34
C ALA A 16 -34.16 32.18 16.26
N LEU A 17 -33.73 32.13 14.99
CA LEU A 17 -34.54 31.59 13.87
C LEU A 17 -34.56 30.06 13.80
N SER A 18 -33.62 29.40 14.47
CA SER A 18 -33.57 27.93 14.54
C SER A 18 -34.35 27.37 15.73
N MET A 19 -34.70 28.20 16.72
CA MET A 19 -35.65 27.82 17.78
C MET A 19 -37.06 28.00 17.22
N GLY A 20 -37.62 26.93 16.68
CA GLY A 20 -39.00 26.93 16.21
C GLY A 20 -39.93 27.56 17.25
N THR A 21 -40.75 28.48 16.82
CA THR A 21 -41.78 29.12 17.65
C THR A 21 -42.64 28.04 18.30
N ILE A 22 -42.56 27.87 19.62
CA ILE A 22 -43.46 27.02 20.38
C ILE A 22 -44.81 27.73 20.37
N VAL A 23 -45.68 27.31 19.46
CA VAL A 23 -47.08 27.77 19.44
C VAL A 23 -47.86 26.90 20.43
N TRP A 24 -48.27 27.52 21.55
CA TRP A 24 -48.98 26.93 22.66
C TRP A 24 -50.46 26.69 22.35
N ALA A 25 -50.85 26.18 21.23
CA ALA A 25 -52.26 25.93 20.97
C ALA A 25 -52.58 24.80 19.97
N ALA A 26 -51.68 23.89 19.66
CA ALA A 26 -52.00 22.78 18.77
C ALA A 26 -51.88 21.45 19.50
N LYS A 27 -52.91 20.61 19.42
CA LYS A 27 -52.98 19.27 19.98
C LYS A 27 -51.99 18.27 19.29
N SER A 28 -51.36 18.67 18.22
CA SER A 28 -50.26 17.95 17.55
C SER A 28 -49.33 18.96 16.93
N THR A 29 -48.04 18.85 17.21
CA THR A 29 -46.98 19.61 16.55
C THR A 29 -46.15 18.68 15.73
N THR A 30 -46.08 18.93 14.42
CA THR A 30 -45.18 18.17 13.55
C THR A 30 -43.87 18.95 13.43
N ALA A 31 -42.80 18.37 13.91
CA ALA A 31 -41.43 18.90 13.69
C ALA A 31 -40.80 18.20 12.49
N THR A 32 -40.38 18.98 11.49
CA THR A 32 -39.65 18.47 10.32
C THR A 32 -38.18 18.73 10.55
N VAL A 33 -37.40 17.67 10.65
CA VAL A 33 -35.94 17.75 10.75
C VAL A 33 -35.36 17.44 9.38
N PRO A 34 -34.64 18.38 8.73
CA PRO A 34 -33.98 18.08 7.46
C PRO A 34 -32.83 17.09 7.67
N VAL A 35 -32.78 16.08 6.84
CA VAL A 35 -31.64 15.17 6.75
C VAL A 35 -30.77 15.63 5.59
N THR A 36 -29.55 16.04 5.89
CA THR A 36 -28.57 16.42 4.87
C THR A 36 -27.71 15.20 4.55
N LEU A 37 -27.81 14.69 3.33
CA LEU A 37 -26.92 13.66 2.82
C LEU A 37 -25.79 14.33 2.03
N THR A 38 -24.57 14.16 2.49
CA THR A 38 -23.38 14.54 1.75
C THR A 38 -22.75 13.27 1.16
N VAL A 39 -22.78 13.14 -0.16
CA VAL A 39 -22.07 12.07 -0.87
C VAL A 39 -20.76 12.63 -1.36
N SER A 40 -19.66 12.25 -0.74
CA SER A 40 -18.32 12.54 -1.24
C SER A 40 -17.80 11.34 -2.01
N ASN A 41 -17.57 11.48 -3.30
CA ASN A 41 -16.84 10.50 -4.09
C ASN A 41 -15.35 10.70 -3.78
N GLU A 42 -14.83 10.01 -2.77
CA GLU A 42 -13.39 9.91 -2.59
C GLU A 42 -12.83 9.01 -3.70
N TYR A 43 -12.10 9.60 -4.63
CA TYR A 43 -11.26 8.83 -5.55
C TYR A 43 -10.15 8.19 -4.70
N ARG A 44 -10.29 6.91 -4.41
CA ARG A 44 -9.26 6.14 -3.72
C ARG A 44 -8.14 5.86 -4.72
N ALA A 45 -7.05 6.61 -4.61
CA ALA A 45 -5.83 6.33 -5.35
C ALA A 45 -4.94 5.39 -4.55
N VAL A 46 -4.25 4.48 -5.23
CA VAL A 46 -3.19 3.67 -4.62
C VAL A 46 -2.06 4.63 -4.20
N ASN A 47 -1.80 4.70 -2.91
CA ASN A 47 -0.71 5.49 -2.34
C ASN A 47 0.15 4.58 -1.48
N VAL A 48 1.21 4.03 -2.06
CA VAL A 48 2.10 3.07 -1.42
C VAL A 48 3.56 3.45 -1.61
N THR A 49 4.37 3.13 -0.61
CA THR A 49 5.82 3.14 -0.72
C THR A 49 6.31 1.71 -0.83
N VAL A 50 7.08 1.41 -1.86
CA VAL A 50 7.79 0.14 -2.05
C VAL A 50 9.28 0.35 -1.84
N PRO A 51 10.06 -0.70 -1.53
CA PRO A 51 11.52 -0.60 -1.46
C PRO A 51 12.11 -0.09 -2.78
N ALA A 52 13.10 0.80 -2.68
CA ALA A 52 13.81 1.31 -3.86
C ALA A 52 14.72 0.23 -4.48
N SER A 53 15.21 -0.71 -3.66
CA SER A 53 16.04 -1.83 -4.09
C SER A 53 15.90 -3.02 -3.14
N PHE A 54 16.36 -4.16 -3.61
CA PHE A 54 16.54 -5.39 -2.83
C PHE A 54 18.01 -5.80 -2.93
N PRO A 55 18.89 -5.27 -2.04
CA PRO A 55 20.30 -5.60 -2.08
C PRO A 55 20.55 -7.11 -1.93
N VAL A 56 21.37 -7.65 -2.79
CA VAL A 56 21.86 -9.04 -2.74
C VAL A 56 23.37 -8.99 -2.87
N GLU A 57 24.06 -9.49 -1.88
CA GLU A 57 25.51 -9.55 -1.85
C GLU A 57 25.96 -11.02 -1.83
N VAL A 58 27.06 -11.29 -2.50
CA VAL A 58 27.71 -12.60 -2.45
C VAL A 58 29.08 -12.42 -1.82
N ILE A 59 29.22 -12.88 -0.58
CA ILE A 59 30.46 -12.75 0.20
C ILE A 59 31.02 -14.14 0.42
N ASN A 60 32.20 -14.41 -0.15
CA ASN A 60 32.86 -15.72 -0.04
C ASN A 60 31.93 -16.90 -0.44
N GLY A 61 31.11 -16.70 -1.49
CA GLY A 61 30.16 -17.71 -1.96
C GLY A 61 28.86 -17.81 -1.14
N VAL A 62 28.70 -16.99 -0.10
CA VAL A 62 27.48 -16.93 0.72
C VAL A 62 26.63 -15.76 0.24
N VAL A 63 25.36 -16.02 -0.06
CA VAL A 63 24.40 -15.00 -0.47
C VAL A 63 23.80 -14.33 0.78
N VAL A 64 23.90 -13.02 0.86
CA VAL A 64 23.37 -12.18 1.94
C VAL A 64 22.31 -11.24 1.38
N THR A 65 21.20 -11.11 2.10
CA THR A 65 20.08 -10.22 1.75
C THR A 65 19.75 -9.31 2.92
N ALA A 66 19.19 -8.12 2.65
CA ALA A 66 18.74 -7.21 3.73
C ALA A 66 17.42 -7.70 4.35
N ASP A 67 17.17 -7.32 5.60
CA ASP A 67 16.03 -7.76 6.42
C ASP A 67 15.00 -6.66 6.72
N ASN A 68 15.24 -5.43 6.24
CA ASN A 68 14.43 -4.25 6.57
C ASN A 68 13.45 -3.80 5.47
N ALA A 69 13.27 -4.61 4.44
CA ALA A 69 12.37 -4.29 3.33
C ALA A 69 10.90 -4.33 3.77
N LYS A 70 10.10 -3.36 3.32
CA LYS A 70 8.66 -3.30 3.61
C LYS A 70 7.90 -2.52 2.54
N ILE A 71 6.63 -2.86 2.35
CA ILE A 71 5.67 -2.07 1.58
C ILE A 71 4.76 -1.33 2.56
N THR A 72 4.57 -0.03 2.39
CA THR A 72 3.74 0.79 3.27
C THR A 72 2.56 1.35 2.49
N ASN A 73 1.35 1.21 3.04
CA ASN A 73 0.17 1.88 2.54
C ASN A 73 0.05 3.26 3.20
N ASN A 74 0.33 4.32 2.45
CA ASN A 74 0.29 5.71 2.93
C ASN A 74 -1.10 6.34 2.81
N ALA A 75 -2.10 5.61 2.32
CA ALA A 75 -3.46 6.13 2.19
C ALA A 75 -4.05 6.46 3.58
N LYS A 76 -4.94 7.44 3.64
CA LYS A 76 -5.65 7.80 4.86
C LYS A 76 -6.80 6.84 5.19
N SER A 77 -7.30 6.13 4.18
CA SER A 77 -8.42 5.17 4.31
C SER A 77 -8.28 4.05 3.28
N GLY A 78 -8.96 2.94 3.50
CA GLY A 78 -8.94 1.78 2.64
C GLY A 78 -7.73 0.86 2.83
N SER A 79 -7.79 -0.29 2.23
CA SER A 79 -6.71 -1.27 2.24
C SER A 79 -6.15 -1.47 0.83
N VAL A 80 -4.89 -1.85 0.74
CA VAL A 80 -4.28 -2.28 -0.53
C VAL A 80 -3.82 -3.72 -0.41
N LYS A 81 -3.76 -4.42 -1.53
CA LYS A 81 -3.28 -5.80 -1.60
C LYS A 81 -2.33 -5.96 -2.79
N ILE A 82 -1.27 -6.71 -2.57
CA ILE A 82 -0.39 -7.15 -3.65
C ILE A 82 -1.11 -8.32 -4.34
N THR A 83 -1.46 -8.15 -5.62
CA THR A 83 -2.21 -9.13 -6.41
C THR A 83 -1.30 -9.96 -7.31
N ALA A 84 -0.12 -9.46 -7.63
CA ALA A 84 0.91 -10.22 -8.33
C ALA A 84 2.31 -9.68 -7.97
N VAL A 85 3.28 -10.58 -8.02
CA VAL A 85 4.71 -10.23 -7.97
C VAL A 85 5.38 -10.95 -9.12
N SER A 86 6.18 -10.24 -9.88
CA SER A 86 7.01 -10.80 -10.93
C SER A 86 8.43 -10.26 -10.85
N VAL A 87 9.37 -11.06 -11.28
CA VAL A 87 10.77 -10.69 -11.40
C VAL A 87 11.17 -10.84 -12.87
N THR A 88 11.75 -9.81 -13.45
CA THR A 88 12.21 -9.83 -14.82
C THR A 88 13.74 -9.80 -14.88
N ASP A 89 14.29 -10.33 -15.95
CA ASP A 89 15.72 -10.35 -16.19
C ASP A 89 16.31 -8.93 -16.17
N GLY A 90 17.50 -8.82 -15.62
CA GLY A 90 18.40 -7.72 -15.75
C GLY A 90 19.70 -8.20 -16.34
N ALA A 91 20.84 -7.97 -15.66
CA ALA A 91 22.12 -8.56 -16.05
C ALA A 91 22.16 -10.09 -15.83
N TYR A 92 21.27 -10.63 -15.00
CA TYR A 92 21.11 -12.05 -14.74
C TYR A 92 19.73 -12.53 -15.22
N ARG A 93 19.66 -13.79 -15.65
CA ARG A 93 18.40 -14.46 -15.95
C ARG A 93 17.68 -14.84 -14.65
N VAL A 94 16.38 -14.67 -14.63
CA VAL A 94 15.57 -15.08 -13.49
C VAL A 94 15.25 -16.58 -13.59
N GLY A 95 15.76 -17.33 -12.63
CA GLY A 95 15.59 -18.78 -12.53
C GLY A 95 14.47 -19.21 -11.58
N ASN A 96 14.21 -20.52 -11.60
CA ASN A 96 13.35 -21.15 -10.61
C ASN A 96 14.12 -21.29 -9.29
N TYR A 97 13.53 -20.83 -8.20
CA TYR A 97 14.21 -20.85 -6.90
C TYR A 97 14.40 -22.26 -6.34
N ASP A 98 13.40 -23.10 -6.46
CA ASP A 98 13.42 -24.45 -5.88
C ASP A 98 14.26 -25.41 -6.74
N ASN A 99 14.22 -25.25 -8.07
CA ASN A 99 15.03 -25.99 -9.05
C ASN A 99 16.11 -25.10 -9.66
N PHE A 100 16.92 -24.47 -8.79
CA PHE A 100 17.90 -23.48 -9.22
C PHE A 100 19.03 -24.09 -10.01
N SER A 101 19.27 -23.59 -11.22
CA SER A 101 20.33 -24.03 -12.13
C SER A 101 20.64 -22.98 -13.19
N GLY A 102 21.74 -23.16 -13.91
CA GLY A 102 22.16 -22.29 -15.00
C GLY A 102 23.29 -21.34 -14.63
N SER A 103 23.90 -20.73 -15.66
CA SER A 103 24.92 -19.69 -15.53
C SER A 103 24.27 -18.31 -15.59
N GLN A 104 24.89 -17.30 -14.98
CA GLN A 104 24.38 -15.92 -14.89
C GLN A 104 22.89 -15.89 -14.50
N THR A 105 22.54 -16.68 -13.50
CA THR A 105 21.15 -16.85 -13.04
C THR A 105 21.00 -16.34 -11.62
N ILE A 106 19.88 -15.66 -11.36
CA ILE A 106 19.42 -15.27 -10.03
C ILE A 106 18.00 -15.82 -9.81
N ALA A 107 17.69 -16.25 -8.60
CA ALA A 107 16.32 -16.61 -8.22
C ALA A 107 16.00 -15.99 -6.87
N LEU A 108 14.78 -15.53 -6.71
CA LEU A 108 14.32 -14.82 -5.52
C LEU A 108 13.16 -15.55 -4.86
N LYS A 109 13.03 -15.35 -3.56
CA LYS A 109 11.88 -15.83 -2.77
C LYS A 109 11.45 -14.68 -1.85
N PHE A 110 10.20 -14.25 -1.93
CA PHE A 110 9.61 -13.22 -1.09
C PHE A 110 8.54 -13.81 -0.18
N ASN A 111 8.61 -13.57 1.12
CA ASN A 111 7.65 -14.06 2.12
C ASN A 111 7.32 -15.56 1.94
N GLY A 112 8.31 -16.36 1.62
CA GLY A 112 8.15 -17.79 1.35
C GLY A 112 7.67 -18.16 -0.05
N CYS A 113 7.29 -17.19 -0.90
CA CYS A 113 6.86 -17.42 -2.28
C CYS A 113 8.06 -17.34 -3.24
N PRO A 114 8.49 -18.46 -3.86
CA PRO A 114 9.63 -18.50 -4.75
C PRO A 114 9.32 -18.00 -6.15
N THR A 115 10.35 -17.56 -6.89
CA THR A 115 10.26 -17.40 -8.34
C THR A 115 10.10 -18.78 -8.98
N ILE A 116 9.13 -18.89 -9.89
CA ILE A 116 8.90 -20.04 -10.76
C ILE A 116 9.18 -19.62 -12.19
N GLY A 117 9.12 -20.53 -13.14
CA GLY A 117 9.44 -20.26 -14.55
C GLY A 117 8.87 -18.92 -15.03
N ALA A 118 9.64 -18.22 -15.86
CA ALA A 118 9.36 -16.86 -16.36
C ALA A 118 9.25 -15.77 -15.25
N GLY A 119 9.92 -15.97 -14.11
CA GLY A 119 10.04 -14.96 -13.05
C GLY A 119 8.77 -14.62 -12.28
N LYS A 120 7.67 -15.35 -12.47
CA LYS A 120 6.45 -15.16 -11.68
C LYS A 120 6.61 -15.78 -10.29
N LEU A 121 5.96 -15.17 -9.29
CA LEU A 121 5.82 -15.75 -7.96
C LEU A 121 4.39 -16.32 -7.79
N SER A 122 4.28 -17.49 -7.18
CA SER A 122 2.99 -18.01 -6.73
C SER A 122 2.67 -17.43 -5.36
N ILE A 123 2.10 -16.23 -5.33
CA ILE A 123 1.75 -15.54 -4.09
C ILE A 123 0.43 -16.05 -3.50
N ASN A 124 0.25 -15.90 -2.20
CA ASN A 124 -0.97 -16.25 -1.48
C ASN A 124 -1.27 -15.22 -0.39
N ASP A 125 -2.51 -15.25 0.13
CA ASP A 125 -3.01 -14.27 1.09
C ASP A 125 -2.29 -14.29 2.45
N LYS A 126 -1.72 -15.42 2.82
CA LYS A 126 -0.94 -15.56 4.06
C LYS A 126 0.41 -14.83 3.93
N ALA A 127 1.06 -14.95 2.78
CA ALA A 127 2.34 -14.30 2.51
C ALA A 127 2.18 -12.80 2.17
N PHE A 128 1.07 -12.45 1.50
CA PHE A 128 0.77 -11.08 1.07
C PHE A 128 -0.65 -10.66 1.49
N PRO A 129 -0.89 -10.49 2.80
CA PRO A 129 -2.19 -10.04 3.31
C PRO A 129 -2.48 -8.60 2.87
N ALA A 130 -3.72 -8.18 2.98
CA ALA A 130 -4.11 -6.80 2.74
C ALA A 130 -3.44 -5.86 3.76
N ILE A 131 -2.95 -4.72 3.29
CA ILE A 131 -2.30 -3.69 4.09
C ILE A 131 -3.30 -2.57 4.34
N LYS A 132 -3.73 -2.41 5.58
CA LYS A 132 -4.64 -1.34 5.98
C LYS A 132 -3.99 0.04 5.80
N ALA A 133 -4.81 1.09 5.74
CA ALA A 133 -4.35 2.47 5.73
C ALA A 133 -3.36 2.75 6.87
N GLY A 134 -2.23 3.37 6.55
CA GLY A 134 -1.13 3.64 7.48
C GLY A 134 -0.33 2.40 7.91
N GLY A 135 -0.72 1.20 7.46
CA GLY A 135 -0.03 -0.05 7.79
C GLY A 135 1.14 -0.36 6.86
N ASN A 136 1.89 -1.40 7.23
CA ASN A 136 2.98 -1.90 6.41
C ASN A 136 2.97 -3.44 6.34
N LEU A 137 3.57 -3.96 5.29
CA LEU A 137 3.87 -5.38 5.08
C LEU A 137 5.38 -5.55 5.05
N PRO A 138 5.99 -6.20 6.06
CA PRO A 138 7.39 -6.60 5.99
C PRO A 138 7.63 -7.57 4.83
N LEU A 139 8.73 -7.40 4.14
CA LEU A 139 9.16 -8.28 3.06
C LEU A 139 10.45 -8.98 3.47
N THR A 140 10.33 -10.25 3.82
CA THR A 140 11.48 -11.14 3.96
C THR A 140 11.81 -11.71 2.59
N TYR A 141 13.05 -11.53 2.14
CA TYR A 141 13.45 -12.08 0.86
C TYR A 141 14.77 -12.83 0.94
N PHE A 142 14.92 -13.80 0.07
CA PHE A 142 16.11 -14.62 -0.10
C PHE A 142 16.47 -14.69 -1.58
N ALA A 143 17.74 -14.85 -1.87
CA ALA A 143 18.25 -15.00 -3.22
C ALA A 143 19.11 -16.25 -3.35
N LYS A 144 19.13 -16.80 -4.56
CA LYS A 144 20.15 -17.73 -5.04
C LYS A 144 20.82 -17.08 -6.24
N VAL A 145 22.14 -17.13 -6.29
CA VAL A 145 22.93 -16.58 -7.38
C VAL A 145 23.86 -17.69 -7.89
N SER A 146 24.01 -17.79 -9.20
CA SER A 146 24.89 -18.80 -9.81
C SER A 146 26.35 -18.57 -9.40
N GLY A 147 27.10 -19.68 -9.26
CA GLY A 147 28.48 -19.63 -8.78
C GLY A 147 29.47 -18.98 -9.75
N ASP A 148 29.05 -18.69 -10.99
CA ASP A 148 29.80 -17.95 -11.99
C ASP A 148 29.56 -16.42 -11.95
N ALA A 149 28.86 -15.94 -10.91
CA ALA A 149 28.66 -14.51 -10.69
C ALA A 149 30.02 -13.81 -10.60
N GLN A 150 30.23 -12.85 -11.50
CA GLN A 150 31.46 -12.08 -11.53
C GLN A 150 31.45 -11.01 -10.43
N ASN A 151 32.64 -10.59 -9.98
CA ASN A 151 32.77 -9.41 -9.09
C ASN A 151 32.26 -8.17 -9.82
N THR A 152 31.01 -7.81 -9.58
CA THR A 152 30.36 -6.63 -10.12
C THR A 152 29.82 -5.82 -8.96
N ASP A 153 30.14 -4.54 -8.93
CA ASP A 153 29.61 -3.60 -7.96
C ASP A 153 28.40 -2.87 -8.54
N GLY A 154 27.28 -2.86 -7.82
CA GLY A 154 26.10 -2.08 -8.18
C GLY A 154 25.36 -2.51 -9.45
N VAL A 155 25.47 -3.76 -9.90
CA VAL A 155 24.76 -4.26 -11.08
C VAL A 155 23.27 -4.50 -10.78
N GLU A 156 22.39 -3.99 -11.64
CA GLU A 156 20.97 -4.36 -11.62
C GLU A 156 20.82 -5.80 -12.13
N ALA A 157 20.83 -6.75 -11.20
CA ALA A 157 20.77 -8.19 -11.52
C ALA A 157 19.40 -8.62 -12.06
N ALA A 158 18.31 -8.06 -11.50
CA ALA A 158 16.93 -8.32 -11.89
C ALA A 158 16.03 -7.18 -11.44
N LYS A 159 14.80 -7.11 -11.99
CA LYS A 159 13.77 -6.14 -11.59
C LYS A 159 12.59 -6.85 -10.94
N VAL A 160 12.13 -6.33 -9.81
CA VAL A 160 10.94 -6.82 -9.11
C VAL A 160 9.77 -5.88 -9.36
N VAL A 161 8.65 -6.42 -9.81
CA VAL A 161 7.42 -5.68 -10.10
C VAL A 161 6.31 -6.17 -9.18
N PHE A 162 5.74 -5.27 -8.39
CA PHE A 162 4.56 -5.51 -7.57
C PHE A 162 3.32 -4.94 -8.25
N THR A 163 2.31 -5.76 -8.48
CA THR A 163 0.98 -5.28 -8.86
C THR A 163 0.16 -5.11 -7.60
N ILE A 164 -0.31 -3.89 -7.36
CA ILE A 164 -1.01 -3.52 -6.14
C ILE A 164 -2.38 -2.97 -6.49
N SER A 165 -3.42 -3.46 -5.82
CA SER A 165 -4.80 -3.03 -6.01
C SER A 165 -5.41 -2.59 -4.68
N ILE A 166 -6.39 -1.68 -4.75
CA ILE A 166 -7.25 -1.36 -3.62
C ILE A 166 -8.19 -2.53 -3.37
N VAL A 167 -8.41 -2.85 -2.11
CA VAL A 167 -9.40 -3.84 -1.67
C VAL A 167 -10.36 -3.19 -0.67
N GLU A 168 -11.63 -3.54 -0.79
CA GLU A 168 -12.71 -3.09 0.10
C GLU A 168 -12.85 -4.01 1.31
#